data_3dc6e0aa32b224e58f3106e3882e6fe1
#
_entry.id   3dc6e0aa32b224e58f3106e3882e6fe1
#
_cell.length_a   1.000
_cell.length_b   1.000
_cell.length_c   1.000
_cell.angle_alpha   90.00
_cell.angle_beta   90.00
_cell.angle_gamma   90.00
#
_symmetry.space_group_name_H-M   'P 1'
#
loop_
_entity.id
_entity.type
_entity.pdbx_description
1 polymer ?
#
loop_
_entity_poly.entity_id
_entity_poly.type
_entity_poly.pdbx_seq_one_letter_code
_entity_poly.pdbx_strand_id
1 'polypeptide(L)'
;MKKILSMVLAMVMLMTSAVALAEEINVISREDGSGTRGAFIELFGIEQKNEAGEKIDYTTDECDITNSTSVMMTSVAGNENAIGYISLGSLNETVKALKIDCAEATVENIKAGTYNVARPFNIATLADVSDAAADFIAFIMSAEGQTVIEENGYIAVADDAQPFAGGKVSGKIVIAGSSSVTPVMEKLAEAYETMNPSVEIELQQSDSSSGMTSTIDGVCDIGMASRALKDSETEKGLTGLTIAMDGIAVIVSLDNPVDGLTTQQVRDIYMGEITDWSEVNE
;
A
#
# COMPACT_ATOMS: atom_id res chain seq x y z
N MET A 1 -29.90 50.14 34.94
CA MET A 1 -30.06 48.71 35.17
C MET A 1 -30.35 47.89 33.90
N LYS A 2 -31.32 48.28 33.05
CA LYS A 2 -31.58 47.51 31.80
C LYS A 2 -30.41 47.42 30.81
N LYS A 3 -29.56 48.47 30.71
CA LYS A 3 -28.40 48.48 29.81
C LYS A 3 -27.21 47.62 30.32
N ILE A 4 -27.06 47.49 31.62
CA ILE A 4 -26.02 46.67 32.25
C ILE A 4 -26.39 45.18 32.14
N LEU A 5 -27.70 44.85 32.28
CA LEU A 5 -28.19 43.49 32.13
C LEU A 5 -28.05 42.97 30.67
N SER A 6 -28.22 43.88 29.67
CA SER A 6 -28.04 43.54 28.26
C SER A 6 -26.57 43.30 27.87
N MET A 7 -25.63 43.97 28.54
CA MET A 7 -24.22 43.82 28.30
C MET A 7 -23.65 42.54 28.95
N VAL A 8 -24.19 42.14 30.10
CA VAL A 8 -23.81 40.87 30.75
C VAL A 8 -24.39 39.67 29.97
N LEU A 9 -25.60 39.78 29.41
CA LEU A 9 -26.18 38.72 28.57
C LEU A 9 -25.44 38.56 27.24
N ALA A 10 -24.93 39.64 26.63
CA ALA A 10 -24.12 39.59 25.43
C ALA A 10 -22.71 39.01 25.70
N MET A 11 -22.17 39.20 26.89
CA MET A 11 -20.85 38.68 27.27
C MET A 11 -20.88 37.20 27.65
N VAL A 12 -22.04 36.69 28.10
CA VAL A 12 -22.24 35.24 28.36
C VAL A 12 -22.49 34.46 27.04
N MET A 13 -23.00 35.11 26.00
CA MET A 13 -23.16 34.47 24.69
C MET A 13 -21.86 34.42 23.86
N LEU A 14 -20.77 35.06 24.28
CA LEU A 14 -19.47 35.03 23.58
C LEU A 14 -18.49 34.03 24.22
N MET A 15 -18.92 33.29 25.24
CA MET A 15 -18.16 32.18 25.84
C MET A 15 -18.80 30.82 25.55
N THR A 16 -19.45 30.63 24.43
CA THR A 16 -19.50 29.32 23.83
C THR A 16 -18.14 29.12 23.16
N SER A 17 -17.10 28.84 23.96
CA SER A 17 -15.99 28.03 23.47
C SER A 17 -16.65 26.85 22.79
N ALA A 18 -16.51 26.75 21.48
CA ALA A 18 -16.67 25.49 20.78
C ALA A 18 -15.79 24.52 21.58
N VAL A 19 -16.38 23.69 22.40
CA VAL A 19 -15.77 22.44 22.80
C VAL A 19 -15.67 21.74 21.45
N ALA A 20 -14.52 21.82 20.79
CA ALA A 20 -14.20 20.89 19.74
C ALA A 20 -14.44 19.54 20.41
N LEU A 21 -15.47 18.82 19.97
CA LEU A 21 -15.61 17.43 20.34
C LEU A 21 -14.29 16.81 19.87
N ALA A 22 -13.57 16.22 20.80
CA ALA A 22 -12.41 15.42 20.48
C ALA A 22 -12.85 14.43 19.41
N GLU A 23 -12.17 14.45 18.26
CA GLU A 23 -12.47 13.58 17.13
C GLU A 23 -11.47 12.43 17.17
N GLU A 24 -11.88 11.36 17.89
CA GLU A 24 -11.06 10.16 18.07
C GLU A 24 -10.63 9.58 16.71
N ILE A 25 -9.33 9.37 16.53
CA ILE A 25 -8.76 8.81 15.31
C ILE A 25 -9.10 7.32 15.23
N ASN A 26 -9.83 6.93 14.19
CA ASN A 26 -10.04 5.52 13.88
C ASN A 26 -8.88 4.99 13.03
N VAL A 27 -7.96 4.29 13.67
CA VAL A 27 -6.81 3.68 13.00
C VAL A 27 -7.24 2.42 12.27
N ILE A 28 -6.97 2.36 10.96
CA ILE A 28 -7.25 1.17 10.15
C ILE A 28 -5.94 0.60 9.63
N SER A 29 -5.69 -0.67 9.93
CA SER A 29 -4.50 -1.41 9.48
C SER A 29 -4.87 -2.57 8.57
N ARG A 30 -3.87 -3.30 8.11
CA ARG A 30 -4.01 -4.48 7.26
C ARG A 30 -3.73 -5.74 8.06
N GLU A 31 -4.18 -6.85 7.53
CA GLU A 31 -3.94 -8.22 8.01
C GLU A 31 -2.44 -8.55 8.12
N ASP A 32 -2.07 -9.50 8.98
CA ASP A 32 -0.66 -9.86 9.27
C ASP A 32 0.12 -10.34 8.04
N GLY A 33 -0.55 -11.01 7.09
CA GLY A 33 0.07 -11.47 5.84
C GLY A 33 0.37 -10.35 4.84
N SER A 34 -0.18 -9.14 5.06
CA SER A 34 -0.05 -8.02 4.13
C SER A 34 1.38 -7.52 4.00
N GLY A 35 1.90 -7.55 2.76
CA GLY A 35 3.19 -6.93 2.46
C GLY A 35 3.16 -5.41 2.60
N THR A 36 1.99 -4.77 2.39
CA THR A 36 1.82 -3.33 2.60
C THR A 36 1.94 -2.98 4.07
N ARG A 37 1.31 -3.77 4.97
CA ARG A 37 1.50 -3.60 6.41
C ARG A 37 2.96 -3.73 6.80
N GLY A 38 3.62 -4.82 6.37
CA GLY A 38 5.03 -5.04 6.70
C GLY A 38 5.93 -3.88 6.27
N ALA A 39 5.78 -3.39 5.03
CA ALA A 39 6.54 -2.23 4.56
C ALA A 39 6.17 -0.93 5.30
N PHE A 40 4.90 -0.71 5.58
CA PHE A 40 4.41 0.47 6.29
C PHE A 40 4.98 0.57 7.71
N ILE A 41 4.86 -0.50 8.51
CA ILE A 41 5.35 -0.50 9.89
C ILE A 41 6.88 -0.38 9.98
N GLU A 42 7.61 -0.92 8.99
CA GLU A 42 9.07 -0.76 8.90
C GLU A 42 9.45 0.67 8.53
N LEU A 43 8.84 1.26 7.49
CA LEU A 43 9.17 2.60 6.99
C LEU A 43 8.82 3.71 7.97
N PHE A 44 7.74 3.56 8.74
CA PHE A 44 7.37 4.53 9.77
C PHE A 44 7.98 4.22 11.15
N GLY A 45 8.74 3.13 11.30
CA GLY A 45 9.40 2.76 12.56
C GLY A 45 8.41 2.31 13.64
N ILE A 46 7.25 1.79 13.25
CA ILE A 46 6.25 1.17 14.14
C ILE A 46 6.76 -0.23 14.54
N GLU A 47 7.38 -0.97 13.59
CA GLU A 47 8.13 -2.17 13.90
C GLU A 47 9.47 -1.81 14.53
N GLN A 48 9.72 -2.27 15.75
CA GLN A 48 10.95 -1.98 16.48
C GLN A 48 11.59 -3.30 17.00
N LYS A 49 12.89 -3.25 17.23
CA LYS A 49 13.59 -4.38 17.87
C LYS A 49 13.48 -4.28 19.39
N ASN A 50 13.06 -5.38 20.02
CA ASN A 50 13.09 -5.54 21.46
C ASN A 50 14.55 -5.73 21.97
N GLU A 51 14.74 -5.85 23.28
CA GLU A 51 16.05 -6.08 23.91
C GLU A 51 16.73 -7.40 23.44
N ALA A 52 15.95 -8.38 22.97
CA ALA A 52 16.46 -9.64 22.43
C ALA A 52 16.84 -9.53 20.93
N GLY A 53 16.58 -8.35 20.29
CA GLY A 53 16.83 -8.11 18.89
C GLY A 53 15.73 -8.64 17.96
N GLU A 54 14.60 -9.08 18.51
CA GLU A 54 13.44 -9.54 17.75
C GLU A 54 12.61 -8.34 17.29
N LYS A 55 12.14 -8.38 16.04
CA LYS A 55 11.24 -7.38 15.47
C LYS A 55 9.84 -7.55 16.05
N ILE A 56 9.31 -6.50 16.64
CA ILE A 56 7.97 -6.44 17.22
C ILE A 56 7.18 -5.34 16.53
N ASP A 57 6.00 -5.68 16.07
CA ASP A 57 5.00 -4.72 15.56
C ASP A 57 4.27 -4.09 16.75
N TYR A 58 4.42 -2.76 16.89
CA TYR A 58 3.78 -1.97 17.95
C TYR A 58 2.50 -1.28 17.46
N THR A 59 1.91 -1.71 16.36
CA THR A 59 0.60 -1.20 15.95
C THR A 59 -0.40 -1.41 17.09
N THR A 60 -1.17 -0.35 17.41
CA THR A 60 -2.17 -0.41 18.48
C THR A 60 -3.17 -1.55 18.29
N ASP A 61 -3.53 -2.22 19.38
CA ASP A 61 -4.55 -3.27 19.37
C ASP A 61 -5.98 -2.73 19.14
N GLU A 62 -6.16 -1.40 19.23
CA GLU A 62 -7.46 -0.72 19.01
C GLU A 62 -7.73 -0.44 17.52
N CYS A 63 -6.83 -0.84 16.61
CA CYS A 63 -7.02 -0.63 15.19
C CYS A 63 -8.01 -1.61 14.56
N ASP A 64 -8.78 -1.13 13.58
CA ASP A 64 -9.57 -1.99 12.70
C ASP A 64 -8.66 -2.69 11.67
N ILE A 65 -8.95 -3.95 11.37
CA ILE A 65 -8.16 -4.73 10.40
C ILE A 65 -8.94 -4.96 9.12
N THR A 66 -8.32 -4.63 7.99
CA THR A 66 -8.84 -4.90 6.65
C THR A 66 -7.97 -5.94 5.93
N ASN A 67 -8.55 -6.66 4.98
CA ASN A 67 -7.90 -7.76 4.28
C ASN A 67 -7.59 -7.48 2.79
N SER A 68 -7.78 -6.25 2.32
CA SER A 68 -7.43 -5.86 0.95
C SER A 68 -7.31 -4.36 0.79
N THR A 69 -6.66 -3.92 -0.30
CA THR A 69 -6.52 -2.51 -0.66
C THR A 69 -7.88 -1.84 -0.89
N SER A 70 -8.81 -2.52 -1.55
CA SER A 70 -10.15 -1.96 -1.84
C SER A 70 -11.01 -1.83 -0.59
N VAL A 71 -10.93 -2.78 0.35
CA VAL A 71 -11.64 -2.69 1.64
C VAL A 71 -11.06 -1.55 2.47
N MET A 72 -9.73 -1.37 2.50
CA MET A 72 -9.09 -0.24 3.17
C MET A 72 -9.63 1.10 2.64
N MET A 73 -9.63 1.30 1.32
CA MET A 73 -10.16 2.54 0.71
C MET A 73 -11.62 2.77 1.05
N THR A 74 -12.46 1.73 0.96
CA THR A 74 -13.90 1.86 1.28
C THR A 74 -14.11 2.21 2.75
N SER A 75 -13.36 1.60 3.66
CA SER A 75 -13.46 1.86 5.11
C SER A 75 -13.05 3.29 5.44
N VAL A 76 -11.94 3.78 4.87
CA VAL A 76 -11.47 5.15 5.07
C VAL A 76 -12.43 6.16 4.45
N ALA A 77 -12.92 5.92 3.23
CA ALA A 77 -13.88 6.82 2.56
C ALA A 77 -15.19 6.96 3.33
N GLY A 78 -15.61 5.92 4.07
CA GLY A 78 -16.84 5.89 4.84
C GLY A 78 -16.75 6.46 6.25
N ASN A 79 -15.58 6.88 6.71
CA ASN A 79 -15.37 7.39 8.07
C ASN A 79 -14.43 8.60 8.05
N GLU A 80 -14.98 9.80 8.37
CA GLU A 80 -14.24 11.06 8.37
C GLU A 80 -13.06 11.09 9.35
N ASN A 81 -13.11 10.28 10.41
CA ASN A 81 -12.07 10.19 11.43
C ASN A 81 -11.06 9.07 11.18
N ALA A 82 -11.23 8.30 10.10
CA ALA A 82 -10.34 7.19 9.79
C ALA A 82 -9.02 7.64 9.17
N ILE A 83 -7.96 6.92 9.54
CA ILE A 83 -6.66 6.94 8.86
C ILE A 83 -6.32 5.53 8.39
N GLY A 84 -5.80 5.41 7.17
CA GLY A 84 -5.38 4.15 6.58
C GLY A 84 -4.17 4.34 5.65
N TYR A 85 -3.76 3.27 4.99
CA TYR A 85 -2.67 3.32 4.01
C TYR A 85 -2.89 2.33 2.87
N ILE A 86 -2.49 2.72 1.68
CA ILE A 86 -2.66 1.93 0.45
C ILE A 86 -1.44 2.05 -0.46
N SER A 87 -1.37 1.20 -1.47
CA SER A 87 -0.52 1.38 -2.65
C SER A 87 -0.87 2.70 -3.35
N LEU A 88 0.15 3.50 -3.70
CA LEU A 88 -0.03 4.77 -4.42
C LEU A 88 -0.69 4.54 -5.78
N GLY A 89 -0.31 3.49 -6.51
CA GLY A 89 -0.93 3.15 -7.79
C GLY A 89 -2.41 2.74 -7.69
N SER A 90 -2.92 2.51 -6.49
CA SER A 90 -4.36 2.26 -6.24
C SER A 90 -5.13 3.52 -5.81
N LEU A 91 -4.45 4.65 -5.59
CA LEU A 91 -5.08 5.89 -5.14
C LEU A 91 -6.07 6.41 -6.18
N ASN A 92 -7.26 6.80 -5.72
CA ASN A 92 -8.30 7.37 -6.56
C ASN A 92 -9.05 8.50 -5.83
N GLU A 93 -10.06 9.07 -6.48
CA GLU A 93 -10.81 10.23 -6.02
C GLU A 93 -11.73 9.96 -4.81
N THR A 94 -11.81 8.74 -4.28
CA THR A 94 -12.68 8.40 -3.14
C THR A 94 -12.04 8.69 -1.79
N VAL A 95 -10.73 8.87 -1.72
CA VAL A 95 -9.97 9.17 -0.51
C VAL A 95 -8.94 10.27 -0.77
N LYS A 96 -8.47 10.91 0.30
CA LYS A 96 -7.42 11.93 0.23
C LYS A 96 -6.10 11.35 0.73
N ALA A 97 -5.04 11.48 -0.08
CA ALA A 97 -3.68 11.18 0.36
C ALA A 97 -3.11 12.36 1.16
N LEU A 98 -2.54 12.07 2.31
CA LEU A 98 -1.85 13.05 3.15
C LEU A 98 -0.42 13.29 2.65
N LYS A 99 0.06 14.53 2.80
CA LYS A 99 1.49 14.83 2.69
C LYS A 99 2.23 14.23 3.87
N ILE A 100 3.38 13.63 3.63
CA ILE A 100 4.27 13.17 4.69
C ILE A 100 5.53 14.01 4.67
N ASP A 101 5.86 14.62 5.83
CA ASP A 101 6.98 15.57 5.97
C ASP A 101 6.94 16.68 4.89
N CYS A 102 5.74 17.21 4.61
CA CYS A 102 5.43 18.21 3.58
C CYS A 102 5.57 17.72 2.13
N ALA A 103 5.88 16.45 1.87
CA ALA A 103 5.97 15.88 0.53
C ALA A 103 4.66 15.18 0.14
N GLU A 104 4.19 15.41 -1.09
CA GLU A 104 3.04 14.71 -1.66
C GLU A 104 3.44 13.29 -2.08
N ALA A 105 2.52 12.33 -1.90
CA ALA A 105 2.69 10.96 -2.37
C ALA A 105 2.52 10.92 -3.90
N THR A 106 3.62 11.13 -4.63
CA THR A 106 3.63 11.07 -6.09
C THR A 106 4.85 10.29 -6.59
N VAL A 107 4.74 9.74 -7.81
CA VAL A 107 5.84 9.03 -8.48
C VAL A 107 7.08 9.94 -8.60
N GLU A 108 6.85 11.22 -8.96
CA GLU A 108 7.92 12.21 -9.12
C GLU A 108 8.66 12.44 -7.80
N ASN A 109 7.93 12.61 -6.70
CA ASN A 109 8.53 12.83 -5.38
C ASN A 109 9.26 11.60 -4.86
N ILE A 110 8.80 10.39 -5.18
CA ILE A 110 9.50 9.14 -4.86
C ILE A 110 10.79 9.05 -5.67
N LYS A 111 10.75 9.27 -7.00
CA LYS A 111 11.93 9.28 -7.87
C LYS A 111 12.95 10.35 -7.45
N ALA A 112 12.47 11.50 -6.95
CA ALA A 112 13.31 12.60 -6.44
C ALA A 112 13.87 12.34 -5.02
N GLY A 113 13.38 11.33 -4.30
CA GLY A 113 13.76 11.03 -2.91
C GLY A 113 13.23 12.05 -1.89
N THR A 114 12.20 12.81 -2.23
CA THR A 114 11.50 13.72 -1.32
C THR A 114 10.35 13.05 -0.58
N TYR A 115 9.75 12.00 -1.16
CA TYR A 115 8.79 11.12 -0.52
C TYR A 115 9.41 9.72 -0.37
N ASN A 116 9.75 9.34 0.86
CA ASN A 116 10.54 8.13 1.11
C ASN A 116 9.72 6.89 1.46
N VAL A 117 8.37 6.99 1.43
CA VAL A 117 7.49 5.88 1.78
C VAL A 117 7.22 5.05 0.52
N ALA A 118 8.20 4.23 0.13
CA ALA A 118 8.14 3.39 -1.07
C ALA A 118 8.72 2.00 -0.81
N ARG A 119 8.29 1.03 -1.61
CA ARG A 119 8.66 -0.38 -1.46
C ARG A 119 8.70 -1.09 -2.81
N PRO A 120 9.40 -2.24 -2.92
CA PRO A 120 9.36 -3.05 -4.13
C PRO A 120 8.03 -3.81 -4.25
N PHE A 121 7.56 -3.95 -5.49
CA PHE A 121 6.64 -4.99 -5.91
C PHE A 121 7.45 -6.13 -6.48
N ASN A 122 7.28 -7.31 -5.90
CA ASN A 122 8.01 -8.50 -6.28
C ASN A 122 7.06 -9.57 -6.77
N ILE A 123 7.53 -10.33 -7.74
CA ILE A 123 7.01 -11.66 -8.04
C ILE A 123 8.01 -12.71 -7.54
N ALA A 124 7.54 -13.92 -7.30
CA ALA A 124 8.39 -15.03 -6.90
C ALA A 124 7.95 -16.33 -7.58
N THR A 125 8.91 -17.16 -7.91
CA THR A 125 8.71 -18.48 -8.53
C THR A 125 9.60 -19.53 -7.88
N LEU A 126 9.24 -20.80 -8.04
CA LEU A 126 10.17 -21.92 -7.86
C LEU A 126 11.14 -22.02 -9.05
N ALA A 127 12.12 -22.93 -8.93
CA ALA A 127 13.12 -23.12 -9.99
C ALA A 127 12.52 -23.66 -11.29
N ASP A 128 11.51 -24.53 -11.19
CA ASP A 128 10.83 -25.13 -12.34
C ASP A 128 9.67 -24.24 -12.80
N VAL A 129 9.98 -23.24 -13.62
CA VAL A 129 9.00 -22.31 -14.19
C VAL A 129 8.53 -22.84 -15.53
N SER A 130 7.21 -22.86 -15.78
CA SER A 130 6.68 -23.24 -17.10
C SER A 130 7.12 -22.26 -18.20
N ASP A 131 7.20 -22.74 -19.46
CA ASP A 131 7.56 -21.87 -20.59
C ASP A 131 6.63 -20.66 -20.70
N ALA A 132 5.33 -20.83 -20.42
CA ALA A 132 4.35 -19.74 -20.44
C ALA A 132 4.62 -18.70 -19.32
N ALA A 133 4.90 -19.15 -18.10
CA ALA A 133 5.21 -18.27 -17.00
C ALA A 133 6.56 -17.54 -17.21
N ALA A 134 7.58 -18.23 -17.74
CA ALA A 134 8.87 -17.62 -18.07
C ALA A 134 8.73 -16.54 -19.15
N ASP A 135 7.93 -16.79 -20.20
CA ASP A 135 7.67 -15.82 -21.27
C ASP A 135 6.89 -14.61 -20.76
N PHE A 136 5.91 -14.81 -19.87
CA PHE A 136 5.18 -13.71 -19.21
C PHE A 136 6.09 -12.86 -18.31
N ILE A 137 6.98 -13.49 -17.54
CA ILE A 137 7.98 -12.77 -16.73
C ILE A 137 8.93 -11.96 -17.63
N ALA A 138 9.34 -12.51 -18.77
CA ALA A 138 10.13 -11.78 -19.75
C ALA A 138 9.37 -10.59 -20.35
N PHE A 139 8.04 -10.71 -20.58
CA PHE A 139 7.19 -9.59 -20.97
C PHE A 139 7.14 -8.50 -19.89
N ILE A 140 6.91 -8.86 -18.63
CA ILE A 140 6.88 -7.89 -17.52
C ILE A 140 8.15 -7.03 -17.49
N MET A 141 9.31 -7.66 -17.70
CA MET A 141 10.63 -6.99 -17.66
C MET A 141 11.04 -6.37 -19.01
N SER A 142 10.22 -6.48 -20.04
CA SER A 142 10.45 -5.85 -21.35
C SER A 142 10.08 -4.35 -21.34
N ALA A 143 10.46 -3.65 -22.41
CA ALA A 143 10.10 -2.24 -22.61
C ALA A 143 8.57 -2.05 -22.59
N GLU A 144 7.82 -2.97 -23.21
CA GLU A 144 6.37 -2.92 -23.23
C GLU A 144 5.76 -3.15 -21.83
N GLY A 145 6.25 -4.14 -21.09
CA GLY A 145 5.78 -4.42 -19.73
C GLY A 145 6.10 -3.28 -18.77
N GLN A 146 7.30 -2.71 -18.84
CA GLN A 146 7.69 -1.57 -18.01
C GLN A 146 6.92 -0.29 -18.38
N THR A 147 6.54 -0.10 -19.65
CA THR A 147 5.62 0.97 -20.07
C THR A 147 4.24 0.79 -19.43
N VAL A 148 3.67 -0.42 -19.41
CA VAL A 148 2.39 -0.71 -18.73
C VAL A 148 2.48 -0.33 -17.24
N ILE A 149 3.60 -0.63 -16.57
CA ILE A 149 3.84 -0.28 -15.16
C ILE A 149 3.80 1.24 -14.98
N GLU A 150 4.52 2.02 -15.79
CA GLU A 150 4.56 3.48 -15.68
C GLU A 150 3.20 4.15 -16.00
N GLU A 151 2.52 3.70 -17.05
CA GLU A 151 1.20 4.22 -17.44
C GLU A 151 0.11 3.97 -16.37
N ASN A 152 0.32 3.01 -15.48
CA ASN A 152 -0.58 2.73 -14.37
C ASN A 152 -0.11 3.31 -13.02
N GLY A 153 0.82 4.28 -13.02
CA GLY A 153 1.19 5.05 -11.84
C GLY A 153 2.21 4.38 -10.91
N TYR A 154 2.91 3.37 -11.41
CA TYR A 154 4.01 2.71 -10.69
C TYR A 154 5.37 3.14 -11.26
N ILE A 155 6.46 2.76 -10.61
CA ILE A 155 7.80 3.13 -11.01
C ILE A 155 8.46 1.92 -11.65
N ALA A 156 8.84 2.04 -12.92
CA ALA A 156 9.60 1.03 -13.64
C ALA A 156 10.97 0.79 -12.98
N VAL A 157 11.49 -0.43 -13.11
CA VAL A 157 12.76 -0.86 -12.50
C VAL A 157 13.80 -1.32 -13.53
N ALA A 158 13.46 -1.30 -14.81
CA ALA A 158 14.35 -1.69 -15.91
C ALA A 158 14.51 -0.52 -16.88
N ASP A 159 15.44 0.40 -16.59
CA ASP A 159 15.68 1.63 -17.38
C ASP A 159 16.11 1.32 -18.82
N ASP A 160 16.83 0.21 -19.06
CA ASP A 160 17.32 -0.22 -20.37
C ASP A 160 16.58 -1.47 -20.89
N ALA A 161 15.28 -1.61 -20.56
CA ALA A 161 14.48 -2.75 -20.96
C ALA A 161 14.48 -2.92 -22.50
N GLN A 162 14.70 -4.15 -22.94
CA GLN A 162 14.66 -4.47 -24.36
C GLN A 162 13.21 -4.73 -24.81
N PRO A 163 12.88 -4.50 -26.10
CA PRO A 163 11.59 -4.88 -26.63
C PRO A 163 11.28 -6.36 -26.39
N PHE A 164 10.02 -6.69 -26.14
CA PHE A 164 9.58 -8.05 -25.92
C PHE A 164 9.76 -8.89 -27.22
N ALA A 165 10.53 -9.95 -27.12
CA ALA A 165 10.87 -10.82 -28.25
C ALA A 165 10.21 -12.22 -28.18
N GLY A 166 9.37 -12.46 -27.14
CA GLY A 166 8.68 -13.72 -26.90
C GLY A 166 7.37 -13.87 -27.68
N GLY A 167 6.51 -14.77 -27.22
CA GLY A 167 5.12 -14.79 -27.67
C GLY A 167 4.72 -15.92 -28.59
N LYS A 168 5.34 -17.10 -28.45
CA LYS A 168 4.89 -18.32 -29.17
C LYS A 168 4.70 -19.50 -28.22
N VAL A 169 4.27 -19.18 -27.00
CA VAL A 169 3.97 -20.16 -25.96
C VAL A 169 2.45 -20.32 -25.82
N SER A 170 2.04 -21.37 -25.18
CA SER A 170 0.64 -21.60 -24.84
C SER A 170 0.55 -22.26 -23.47
N GLY A 171 -0.55 -22.08 -22.78
CA GLY A 171 -0.80 -22.69 -21.49
C GLY A 171 -1.58 -21.79 -20.56
N LYS A 172 -1.71 -22.25 -19.33
CA LYS A 172 -2.33 -21.47 -18.25
C LYS A 172 -1.26 -21.08 -17.23
N ILE A 173 -1.34 -19.87 -16.72
CA ILE A 173 -0.51 -19.32 -15.66
C ILE A 173 -1.44 -18.96 -14.51
N VAL A 174 -1.19 -19.49 -13.32
CA VAL A 174 -1.90 -19.11 -12.09
C VAL A 174 -1.01 -18.19 -11.28
N ILE A 175 -1.49 -17.01 -10.97
CA ILE A 175 -0.75 -15.98 -10.22
C ILE A 175 -1.55 -15.66 -8.95
N ALA A 176 -0.91 -15.71 -7.78
CA ALA A 176 -1.58 -15.48 -6.52
C ALA A 176 -0.84 -14.50 -5.62
N GLY A 177 -1.56 -13.76 -4.79
CA GLY A 177 -0.96 -12.96 -3.71
C GLY A 177 -1.46 -11.54 -3.58
N SER A 178 -0.56 -10.63 -3.29
CA SER A 178 -0.77 -9.27 -2.82
C SER A 178 -1.87 -8.49 -3.53
N SER A 179 -2.91 -8.09 -2.79
CA SER A 179 -3.97 -7.20 -3.28
C SER A 179 -3.49 -5.81 -3.74
N SER A 180 -2.29 -5.39 -3.34
CA SER A 180 -1.69 -4.14 -3.82
C SER A 180 -0.99 -4.31 -5.17
N VAL A 181 -0.49 -5.50 -5.48
CA VAL A 181 0.14 -5.84 -6.77
C VAL A 181 -0.90 -6.20 -7.82
N THR A 182 -2.05 -6.73 -7.40
CA THR A 182 -3.11 -7.20 -8.29
C THR A 182 -3.49 -6.19 -9.38
N PRO A 183 -3.73 -4.89 -9.10
CA PRO A 183 -4.16 -3.95 -10.14
C PRO A 183 -3.15 -3.78 -11.29
N VAL A 184 -1.86 -3.70 -11.01
CA VAL A 184 -0.84 -3.61 -12.07
C VAL A 184 -0.66 -4.96 -12.76
N MET A 185 -0.79 -6.08 -12.04
CA MET A 185 -0.68 -7.41 -12.63
C MET A 185 -1.83 -7.71 -13.60
N GLU A 186 -3.05 -7.23 -13.30
CA GLU A 186 -4.20 -7.29 -14.22
C GLU A 186 -3.90 -6.57 -15.55
N LYS A 187 -3.28 -5.39 -15.49
CA LYS A 187 -2.89 -4.63 -16.68
C LYS A 187 -1.78 -5.31 -17.49
N LEU A 188 -0.81 -5.87 -16.79
CA LEU A 188 0.26 -6.66 -17.43
C LEU A 188 -0.30 -7.93 -18.10
N ALA A 189 -1.21 -8.63 -17.43
CA ALA A 189 -1.88 -9.81 -17.96
C ALA A 189 -2.72 -9.46 -19.19
N GLU A 190 -3.55 -8.42 -19.14
CA GLU A 190 -4.38 -7.94 -20.26
C GLU A 190 -3.52 -7.60 -21.49
N ALA A 191 -2.42 -6.87 -21.29
CA ALA A 191 -1.51 -6.50 -22.37
C ALA A 191 -0.82 -7.73 -22.98
N TYR A 192 -0.35 -8.65 -22.13
CA TYR A 192 0.30 -9.87 -22.58
C TYR A 192 -0.63 -10.83 -23.33
N GLU A 193 -1.82 -11.09 -22.80
CA GLU A 193 -2.83 -11.96 -23.45
C GLU A 193 -3.27 -11.40 -24.81
N THR A 194 -3.29 -10.07 -24.96
CA THR A 194 -3.55 -9.43 -26.28
C THR A 194 -2.46 -9.80 -27.29
N MET A 195 -1.20 -9.89 -26.86
CA MET A 195 -0.07 -10.29 -27.73
C MET A 195 0.01 -11.81 -27.89
N ASN A 196 -0.39 -12.57 -26.88
CA ASN A 196 -0.29 -14.03 -26.80
C ASN A 196 -1.64 -14.69 -26.43
N PRO A 197 -2.63 -14.70 -27.33
CA PRO A 197 -3.97 -15.19 -27.03
C PRO A 197 -4.07 -16.72 -26.80
N SER A 198 -2.95 -17.45 -26.89
CA SER A 198 -2.85 -18.87 -26.55
C SER A 198 -2.46 -19.11 -25.09
N VAL A 199 -2.21 -18.07 -24.32
CA VAL A 199 -1.96 -18.13 -22.88
C VAL A 199 -3.17 -17.59 -22.15
N GLU A 200 -3.59 -18.26 -21.06
CA GLU A 200 -4.62 -17.84 -20.12
C GLU A 200 -3.95 -17.50 -18.79
N ILE A 201 -4.22 -16.31 -18.25
CA ILE A 201 -3.71 -15.90 -16.94
C ILE A 201 -4.85 -15.83 -15.94
N GLU A 202 -4.74 -16.63 -14.87
CA GLU A 202 -5.67 -16.60 -13.74
C GLU A 202 -5.03 -15.86 -12.57
N LEU A 203 -5.68 -14.77 -12.11
CA LEU A 203 -5.24 -13.98 -10.96
C LEU A 203 -6.08 -14.29 -9.72
N GLN A 204 -5.41 -14.64 -8.62
CA GLN A 204 -6.01 -14.94 -7.33
C GLN A 204 -5.52 -13.94 -6.28
N GLN A 205 -6.34 -12.93 -6.01
CA GLN A 205 -6.01 -11.91 -5.01
C GLN A 205 -6.06 -12.47 -3.58
N SER A 206 -5.01 -12.23 -2.81
CA SER A 206 -4.91 -12.49 -1.38
C SER A 206 -3.94 -11.49 -0.71
N ASP A 207 -3.22 -11.89 0.30
CA ASP A 207 -2.07 -11.18 0.87
C ASP A 207 -0.73 -11.71 0.34
N SER A 208 0.37 -10.98 0.62
CA SER A 208 1.71 -11.36 0.13
C SER A 208 2.19 -12.69 0.71
N SER A 209 1.94 -12.98 1.98
CA SER A 209 2.41 -14.21 2.63
C SER A 209 1.66 -15.43 2.12
N SER A 210 0.35 -15.29 1.87
CA SER A 210 -0.49 -16.32 1.24
C SER A 210 -0.03 -16.62 -0.19
N GLY A 211 0.28 -15.57 -0.98
CA GLY A 211 0.83 -15.74 -2.33
C GLY A 211 2.16 -16.51 -2.32
N MET A 212 3.10 -16.13 -1.46
CA MET A 212 4.37 -16.84 -1.34
C MET A 212 4.18 -18.31 -0.91
N THR A 213 3.28 -18.57 0.05
CA THR A 213 2.96 -19.93 0.49
C THR A 213 2.36 -20.76 -0.64
N SER A 214 1.40 -20.20 -1.39
CA SER A 214 0.78 -20.86 -2.54
C SER A 214 1.81 -21.23 -3.62
N THR A 215 2.82 -20.37 -3.84
CA THR A 215 3.90 -20.66 -4.78
C THR A 215 4.82 -21.78 -4.26
N ILE A 216 5.20 -21.75 -2.98
CA ILE A 216 6.01 -22.80 -2.35
C ILE A 216 5.30 -24.16 -2.44
N ASP A 217 3.99 -24.19 -2.24
CA ASP A 217 3.17 -25.39 -2.27
C ASP A 217 2.81 -25.84 -3.70
N GLY A 218 3.23 -25.10 -4.74
CA GLY A 218 2.95 -25.39 -6.15
C GLY A 218 1.48 -25.22 -6.54
N VAL A 219 0.71 -24.43 -5.78
CA VAL A 219 -0.70 -24.12 -6.07
C VAL A 219 -0.82 -23.02 -7.12
N CYS A 220 0.17 -22.13 -7.23
CA CYS A 220 0.29 -21.15 -8.29
C CYS A 220 1.70 -21.14 -8.87
N ASP A 221 1.84 -20.65 -10.11
CA ASP A 221 3.11 -20.55 -10.82
C ASP A 221 3.92 -19.34 -10.39
N ILE A 222 3.25 -18.22 -10.07
CA ILE A 222 3.86 -16.95 -9.72
C ILE A 222 3.18 -16.41 -8.46
N GLY A 223 3.96 -16.13 -7.43
CA GLY A 223 3.51 -15.42 -6.23
C GLY A 223 3.72 -13.92 -6.36
N MET A 224 2.82 -13.10 -5.80
CA MET A 224 2.94 -11.64 -5.77
C MET A 224 3.16 -11.13 -4.35
N ALA A 225 4.16 -10.27 -4.14
CA ALA A 225 4.40 -9.61 -2.85
C ALA A 225 4.65 -8.11 -3.01
N SER A 226 4.07 -7.32 -2.13
CA SER A 226 4.30 -5.87 -2.02
C SER A 226 5.30 -5.53 -0.92
N ARG A 227 6.33 -6.35 -0.81
CA ARG A 227 7.50 -6.28 0.07
C ARG A 227 8.64 -7.13 -0.49
N ALA A 228 9.85 -6.99 0.06
CA ALA A 228 10.90 -7.97 -0.20
C ALA A 228 10.49 -9.37 0.28
N LEU A 229 11.06 -10.40 -0.34
CA LEU A 229 10.90 -11.76 0.15
C LEU A 229 11.56 -11.92 1.52
N LYS A 230 10.94 -12.73 2.38
CA LYS A 230 11.54 -13.12 3.67
C LYS A 230 12.61 -14.18 3.45
N ASP A 231 13.61 -14.22 4.33
CA ASP A 231 14.66 -15.28 4.29
C ASP A 231 14.04 -16.67 4.32
N SER A 232 13.00 -16.87 5.12
CA SER A 232 12.26 -18.14 5.21
C SER A 232 11.51 -18.54 3.93
N GLU A 233 11.25 -17.61 3.02
CA GLU A 233 10.62 -17.84 1.71
C GLU A 233 11.70 -18.25 0.69
N THR A 234 12.85 -17.56 0.70
CA THR A 234 13.99 -17.91 -0.17
C THR A 234 14.65 -19.23 0.24
N GLU A 235 14.74 -19.55 1.53
CA GLU A 235 15.21 -20.86 2.05
C GLU A 235 14.33 -22.02 1.58
N LYS A 236 13.04 -21.76 1.31
CA LYS A 236 12.11 -22.74 0.74
C LYS A 236 12.15 -22.83 -0.80
N GLY A 237 13.11 -22.15 -1.42
CA GLY A 237 13.39 -22.24 -2.86
C GLY A 237 12.74 -21.17 -3.73
N LEU A 238 12.07 -20.15 -3.14
CA LEU A 238 11.56 -19.04 -3.94
C LEU A 238 12.70 -18.17 -4.46
N THR A 239 12.60 -17.84 -5.73
CA THR A 239 13.42 -16.80 -6.39
C THR A 239 12.53 -15.58 -6.62
N GLY A 240 12.91 -14.45 -6.03
CA GLY A 240 12.19 -13.18 -6.18
C GLY A 240 12.74 -12.33 -7.31
N LEU A 241 11.84 -11.60 -7.97
CA LEU A 241 12.17 -10.60 -8.99
C LEU A 241 11.37 -9.33 -8.70
N THR A 242 12.05 -8.20 -8.55
CA THR A 242 11.39 -6.89 -8.46
C THR A 242 10.89 -6.47 -9.83
N ILE A 243 9.60 -6.21 -9.95
CA ILE A 243 8.95 -5.83 -11.21
C ILE A 243 8.63 -4.33 -11.29
N ALA A 244 8.43 -3.69 -10.14
CA ALA A 244 8.14 -2.26 -10.01
C ALA A 244 8.52 -1.75 -8.62
N MET A 245 8.65 -0.42 -8.48
CA MET A 245 8.58 0.24 -7.17
C MET A 245 7.22 0.92 -7.04
N ASP A 246 6.68 0.92 -5.82
CA ASP A 246 5.39 1.53 -5.50
C ASP A 246 5.48 2.36 -4.23
N GLY A 247 4.80 3.52 -4.22
CA GLY A 247 4.62 4.32 -3.02
C GLY A 247 3.57 3.74 -2.09
N ILE A 248 3.67 4.05 -0.80
CA ILE A 248 2.56 3.85 0.14
C ILE A 248 1.99 5.22 0.47
N ALA A 249 0.73 5.46 0.10
CA ALA A 249 0.01 6.66 0.47
C ALA A 249 -0.70 6.46 1.81
N VAL A 250 -0.50 7.37 2.76
CA VAL A 250 -1.34 7.51 3.95
C VAL A 250 -2.60 8.23 3.53
N ILE A 251 -3.76 7.67 3.83
CA ILE A 251 -5.04 8.16 3.34
C ILE A 251 -6.02 8.46 4.47
N VAL A 252 -6.86 9.45 4.22
CA VAL A 252 -8.02 9.83 5.05
C VAL A 252 -9.25 10.03 4.17
N SER A 253 -10.43 10.18 4.78
CA SER A 253 -11.64 10.60 4.07
C SER A 253 -11.45 11.96 3.41
N LEU A 254 -12.19 12.22 2.32
CA LEU A 254 -12.23 13.54 1.67
C LEU A 254 -12.73 14.64 2.62
N ASP A 255 -13.55 14.28 3.60
CA ASP A 255 -14.13 15.22 4.58
C ASP A 255 -13.18 15.49 5.76
N ASN A 256 -12.11 14.74 5.93
CA ASN A 256 -11.11 14.97 6.98
C ASN A 256 -10.34 16.27 6.72
N PRO A 257 -10.22 17.20 7.70
CA PRO A 257 -9.58 18.50 7.49
C PRO A 257 -8.05 18.46 7.40
N VAL A 258 -7.40 17.37 7.82
CA VAL A 258 -5.94 17.24 7.86
C VAL A 258 -5.38 17.09 6.45
N ASP A 259 -4.35 17.86 6.10
CA ASP A 259 -3.70 17.81 4.77
C ASP A 259 -2.33 17.14 4.78
N GLY A 260 -1.74 16.93 5.94
CA GLY A 260 -0.43 16.30 6.05
C GLY A 260 -0.05 15.96 7.47
N LEU A 261 0.87 15.02 7.61
CA LEU A 261 1.45 14.55 8.85
C LEU A 261 2.98 14.47 8.72
N THR A 262 3.68 14.52 9.83
CA THR A 262 5.08 14.10 9.88
C THR A 262 5.16 12.57 9.98
N THR A 263 6.29 12.00 9.58
CA THR A 263 6.61 10.58 9.80
C THR A 263 6.41 10.18 11.27
N GLN A 264 6.80 11.07 12.20
CA GLN A 264 6.62 10.83 13.63
C GLN A 264 5.15 10.77 14.04
N GLN A 265 4.32 11.70 13.55
CA GLN A 265 2.87 11.70 13.86
C GLN A 265 2.17 10.46 13.32
N VAL A 266 2.50 10.01 12.10
CA VAL A 266 1.96 8.73 11.58
C VAL A 266 2.34 7.57 12.51
N ARG A 267 3.60 7.49 12.93
CA ARG A 267 4.04 6.47 13.88
C ARG A 267 3.26 6.53 15.17
N ASP A 268 3.16 7.70 15.78
CA ASP A 268 2.54 7.90 17.09
C ASP A 268 1.02 7.60 17.04
N ILE A 269 0.34 7.93 15.94
CA ILE A 269 -1.06 7.53 15.69
C ILE A 269 -1.18 6.00 15.63
N TYR A 270 -0.36 5.33 14.82
CA TYR A 270 -0.44 3.88 14.66
C TYR A 270 0.04 3.10 15.90
N MET A 271 0.81 3.72 16.79
CA MET A 271 1.17 3.15 18.09
C MET A 271 0.16 3.48 19.20
N GLY A 272 -0.88 4.31 18.92
CA GLY A 272 -1.89 4.73 19.89
C GLY A 272 -1.39 5.78 20.89
N GLU A 273 -0.30 6.49 20.57
CA GLU A 273 0.23 7.60 21.38
C GLU A 273 -0.49 8.92 21.06
N ILE A 274 -0.98 9.10 19.83
CA ILE A 274 -1.89 10.16 19.38
C ILE A 274 -3.22 9.49 19.05
N THR A 275 -4.29 9.90 19.73
CA THR A 275 -5.62 9.27 19.58
C THR A 275 -6.70 10.23 19.11
N ASP A 276 -6.38 11.52 18.99
CA ASP A 276 -7.33 12.56 18.61
C ASP A 276 -6.75 13.48 17.55
N TRP A 277 -7.57 13.83 16.53
CA TRP A 277 -7.13 14.71 15.43
C TRP A 277 -6.76 16.12 15.89
N SER A 278 -7.27 16.58 17.05
CA SER A 278 -6.89 17.87 17.61
C SER A 278 -5.44 17.95 18.08
N GLU A 279 -4.81 16.80 18.38
CA GLU A 279 -3.41 16.70 18.80
C GLU A 279 -2.42 16.86 17.61
N VAL A 280 -2.92 16.72 16.39
CA VAL A 280 -2.11 16.75 15.17
C VAL A 280 -1.83 18.18 14.68
N ASN A 281 -2.65 19.14 15.04
CA ASN A 281 -2.64 20.52 14.53
C ASN A 281 -1.77 21.48 15.37
N GLU A 282 -0.95 20.98 16.27
CA GLU A 282 0.05 21.73 17.01
C GLU A 282 1.45 21.36 16.49
#